data_03f9854c0c776640b8e6ef4cefd85980
#
_entry.id   03f9854c0c776640b8e6ef4cefd85980
#
_cell.length_a   1.000
_cell.length_b   1.000
_cell.length_c   1.000
_cell.angle_alpha   90.00
_cell.angle_beta   90.00
_cell.angle_gamma   90.00
#
_symmetry.space_group_name_H-M   'P 1'
#
loop_
_entity.id
_entity.type
_entity.pdbx_description
1 polymer ?
#
loop_
_entity_poly.entity_id
_entity_poly.type
_entity_poly.pdbx_seq_one_letter_code
_entity_poly.pdbx_strand_id
1 'polypeptide(L)'
;MKTSPALLLALPLVFISASAQSQPSATLAQLFNTDMLNTNLRYFESHAGVARESWGDRHTYRIDDCTLEVNAPGDRINSLSVEVSNHCRSSLQSFLGESFSPDESRPLTFGNFAEHTGDFTFYADCLSGCGNAYDPSVYAFWEGPRALGFIQLRLEVELVGDAAIDASSTWEEAIRSARGEEYVLFNSFNCEDHFNPQAAAAFRDIPITRMTIGTHLQLPGC
;
A
#
# COMPACT_ATOMS: atom_id res chain seq x y z
N MET A 1 6.07 84.69 -25.64
CA MET A 1 6.30 83.27 -25.70
C MET A 1 6.37 82.80 -24.24
N LYS A 2 5.35 82.07 -23.75
CA LYS A 2 5.27 81.50 -22.38
C LYS A 2 5.40 80.00 -22.50
N THR A 3 6.51 79.47 -22.02
CA THR A 3 6.76 78.02 -21.92
C THR A 3 6.23 77.51 -20.56
N SER A 4 5.21 76.63 -20.56
CA SER A 4 4.74 75.89 -19.41
C SER A 4 5.60 74.64 -19.17
N PRO A 5 6.01 74.30 -17.93
CA PRO A 5 6.64 73.06 -17.65
C PRO A 5 5.59 71.94 -17.42
N ALA A 6 5.77 70.82 -18.09
CA ALA A 6 5.00 69.59 -17.91
C ALA A 6 5.47 68.87 -16.64
N LEU A 7 4.55 68.65 -15.70
CA LEU A 7 4.76 67.93 -14.44
C LEU A 7 4.57 66.43 -14.74
N LEU A 8 5.65 65.66 -14.73
CA LEU A 8 5.62 64.20 -14.83
C LEU A 8 5.32 63.61 -13.45
N LEU A 9 4.09 63.09 -13.27
CA LEU A 9 3.70 62.29 -12.09
C LEU A 9 4.23 60.86 -12.25
N ALA A 10 5.24 60.49 -11.48
CA ALA A 10 5.71 59.12 -11.37
C ALA A 10 4.81 58.36 -10.38
N LEU A 11 4.00 57.39 -10.84
CA LEU A 11 3.28 56.46 -9.99
C LEU A 11 4.25 55.37 -9.50
N PRO A 12 4.32 55.10 -8.17
CA PRO A 12 5.08 53.96 -7.65
C PRO A 12 4.30 52.66 -7.93
N LEU A 13 4.92 51.71 -8.66
CA LEU A 13 4.45 50.33 -8.75
C LEU A 13 4.73 49.64 -7.42
N VAL A 14 3.69 49.37 -6.65
CA VAL A 14 3.75 48.52 -5.46
C VAL A 14 3.68 47.08 -5.92
N PHE A 15 4.80 46.37 -5.89
CA PHE A 15 4.86 44.91 -6.06
C PHE A 15 4.33 44.27 -4.79
N ILE A 16 3.11 43.75 -4.82
CA ILE A 16 2.59 42.85 -3.79
C ILE A 16 3.22 41.49 -4.03
N SER A 17 4.25 41.16 -3.26
CA SER A 17 4.80 39.80 -3.20
C SER A 17 3.77 38.90 -2.49
N ALA A 18 3.02 38.11 -3.24
CA ALA A 18 2.21 37.05 -2.70
C ALA A 18 3.15 35.99 -2.12
N SER A 19 3.30 35.97 -0.80
CA SER A 19 3.94 34.85 -0.11
C SER A 19 3.05 33.62 -0.31
N ALA A 20 3.49 32.67 -1.11
CA ALA A 20 2.89 31.36 -1.16
C ALA A 20 3.08 30.71 0.22
N GLN A 21 2.03 30.73 1.03
CA GLN A 21 1.99 29.95 2.27
C GLN A 21 1.93 28.49 1.84
N SER A 22 3.02 27.75 2.06
CA SER A 22 2.99 26.29 2.02
C SER A 22 2.01 25.84 3.09
N GLN A 23 0.85 25.32 2.69
CA GLN A 23 -0.03 24.61 3.62
C GLN A 23 0.79 23.45 4.21
N PRO A 24 0.67 23.19 5.54
CA PRO A 24 1.30 22.01 6.11
C PRO A 24 0.78 20.78 5.37
N SER A 25 1.67 20.01 4.76
CA SER A 25 1.32 18.74 4.14
C SER A 25 0.82 17.79 5.22
N ALA A 26 -0.29 17.09 4.96
CA ALA A 26 -0.78 16.08 5.89
C ALA A 26 0.28 14.97 6.08
N THR A 27 0.35 14.42 7.28
CA THR A 27 1.26 13.31 7.59
C THR A 27 0.76 11.98 7.03
N LEU A 28 1.65 10.99 6.91
CA LEU A 28 1.26 9.64 6.49
C LEU A 28 0.14 9.07 7.37
N ALA A 29 0.21 9.24 8.69
CA ALA A 29 -0.81 8.76 9.63
C ALA A 29 -2.18 9.45 9.45
N GLN A 30 -2.22 10.68 8.97
CA GLN A 30 -3.47 11.38 8.66
C GLN A 30 -4.10 10.91 7.35
N LEU A 31 -3.28 10.48 6.39
CA LEU A 31 -3.74 10.06 5.07
C LEU A 31 -3.96 8.54 4.97
N PHE A 32 -3.12 7.75 5.61
CA PHE A 32 -3.35 6.31 5.77
C PHE A 32 -4.25 6.07 6.97
N ASN A 33 -5.54 6.38 6.80
CA ASN A 33 -6.55 6.36 7.86
C ASN A 33 -7.91 5.94 7.28
N THR A 34 -8.76 5.31 8.12
CA THR A 34 -10.08 4.85 7.72
C THR A 34 -10.98 5.97 7.20
N ASP A 35 -10.82 7.20 7.72
CA ASP A 35 -11.61 8.35 7.30
C ASP A 35 -11.38 8.73 5.83
N MET A 36 -10.28 8.28 5.24
CA MET A 36 -9.99 8.49 3.82
C MET A 36 -10.68 7.47 2.91
N LEU A 37 -11.06 6.30 3.42
CA LEU A 37 -11.82 5.32 2.64
C LEU A 37 -13.23 5.86 2.32
N ASN A 38 -13.70 5.54 1.12
CA ASN A 38 -14.98 6.01 0.58
C ASN A 38 -15.09 7.52 0.36
N THR A 39 -14.05 8.30 0.61
CA THR A 39 -14.03 9.72 0.25
C THR A 39 -13.79 9.91 -1.25
N ASN A 40 -14.06 11.12 -1.73
CA ASN A 40 -13.73 11.48 -3.11
C ASN A 40 -12.22 11.77 -3.24
N LEU A 41 -11.61 11.39 -4.35
CA LEU A 41 -10.19 11.60 -4.62
C LEU A 41 -9.76 13.07 -4.47
N ARG A 42 -10.59 14.03 -4.90
CA ARG A 42 -10.28 15.46 -4.74
C ARG A 42 -10.23 15.91 -3.28
N TYR A 43 -11.06 15.30 -2.41
CA TYR A 43 -10.96 15.56 -0.98
C TYR A 43 -9.62 15.07 -0.43
N PHE A 44 -9.20 13.87 -0.81
CA PHE A 44 -7.89 13.33 -0.45
C PHE A 44 -6.76 14.25 -0.96
N GLU A 45 -6.81 14.66 -2.22
CA GLU A 45 -5.82 15.55 -2.84
C GLU A 45 -5.74 16.92 -2.17
N SER A 46 -6.84 17.42 -1.59
CA SER A 46 -6.82 18.68 -0.85
C SER A 46 -5.95 18.62 0.42
N HIS A 47 -5.63 17.41 0.90
CA HIS A 47 -4.76 17.16 2.05
C HIS A 47 -3.38 16.64 1.65
N ALA A 48 -3.35 15.73 0.69
CA ALA A 48 -2.14 15.05 0.22
C ALA A 48 -1.35 15.84 -0.84
N GLY A 49 -2.01 16.81 -1.48
CA GLY A 49 -1.48 17.45 -2.70
C GLY A 49 -1.76 16.62 -3.95
N VAL A 50 -1.11 16.99 -5.05
CA VAL A 50 -1.28 16.32 -6.34
C VAL A 50 -0.51 15.01 -6.37
N ALA A 51 -1.11 13.96 -6.94
CA ALA A 51 -0.43 12.69 -7.16
C ALA A 51 0.84 12.88 -8.01
N ARG A 52 1.91 12.16 -7.68
CA ARG A 52 3.14 12.12 -8.49
C ARG A 52 2.92 11.37 -9.80
N GLU A 53 2.16 10.28 -9.70
CA GLU A 53 1.80 9.43 -10.84
C GLU A 53 0.35 9.02 -10.74
N SER A 54 -0.30 8.88 -11.90
CA SER A 54 -1.66 8.38 -11.99
C SER A 54 -1.77 7.44 -13.18
N TRP A 55 -2.30 6.25 -12.94
CA TRP A 55 -2.53 5.25 -13.96
C TRP A 55 -3.89 4.59 -13.75
N GLY A 56 -4.86 4.97 -14.58
CA GLY A 56 -6.25 4.58 -14.37
C GLY A 56 -6.77 5.05 -13.02
N ASP A 57 -7.25 4.14 -12.21
CA ASP A 57 -7.80 4.43 -10.88
C ASP A 57 -6.72 4.46 -9.78
N ARG A 58 -5.47 4.21 -10.12
CA ARG A 58 -4.34 4.18 -9.19
C ARG A 58 -3.60 5.51 -9.18
N HIS A 59 -3.37 6.07 -7.99
CA HIS A 59 -2.72 7.36 -7.77
C HIS A 59 -1.63 7.22 -6.71
N THR A 60 -0.40 7.61 -7.03
CA THR A 60 0.78 7.48 -6.16
C THR A 60 1.18 8.85 -5.61
N TYR A 61 1.36 8.90 -4.30
CA TYR A 61 1.76 10.11 -3.56
C TYR A 61 3.06 9.86 -2.81
N ARG A 62 3.78 10.94 -2.55
CA ARG A 62 4.95 10.93 -1.65
C ARG A 62 4.63 11.74 -0.40
N ILE A 63 4.46 11.08 0.73
CA ILE A 63 4.05 11.67 2.00
C ILE A 63 5.08 11.29 3.08
N ASP A 64 5.67 12.26 3.76
CA ASP A 64 6.72 12.04 4.77
C ASP A 64 7.85 11.10 4.28
N ASP A 65 8.24 11.26 3.02
CA ASP A 65 9.18 10.38 2.33
C ASP A 65 8.71 8.93 2.11
N CYS A 66 7.44 8.64 2.35
CA CYS A 66 6.82 7.35 2.11
C CYS A 66 6.02 7.34 0.82
N THR A 67 5.97 6.19 0.15
CA THR A 67 5.08 5.96 -0.98
C THR A 67 3.72 5.54 -0.46
N LEU A 68 2.71 6.34 -0.77
CA LEU A 68 1.30 6.04 -0.50
C LEU A 68 0.57 5.91 -1.83
N GLU A 69 -0.04 4.76 -2.08
CA GLU A 69 -0.87 4.52 -3.25
C GLU A 69 -2.35 4.51 -2.85
N VAL A 70 -3.16 5.16 -3.66
CA VAL A 70 -4.61 5.26 -3.50
C VAL A 70 -5.27 4.65 -4.71
N ASN A 71 -6.18 3.72 -4.53
CA ASN A 71 -7.04 3.23 -5.60
C ASN A 71 -8.43 3.86 -5.47
N ALA A 72 -8.88 4.54 -6.54
CA ALA A 72 -10.08 5.37 -6.51
C ALA A 72 -10.98 5.16 -7.75
N PRO A 73 -11.55 3.96 -7.94
CA PRO A 73 -12.44 3.71 -9.07
C PRO A 73 -13.65 4.66 -9.04
N GLY A 74 -13.88 5.35 -10.16
CA GLY A 74 -14.93 6.36 -10.25
C GLY A 74 -14.75 7.52 -9.27
N ASP A 75 -13.52 7.94 -9.04
CA ASP A 75 -13.13 9.01 -8.11
C ASP A 75 -13.46 8.75 -6.62
N ARG A 76 -13.77 7.52 -6.24
CA ARG A 76 -14.04 7.14 -4.84
C ARG A 76 -12.98 6.17 -4.33
N ILE A 77 -12.32 6.53 -3.24
CA ILE A 77 -11.24 5.73 -2.67
C ILE A 77 -11.80 4.44 -2.09
N ASN A 78 -11.36 3.32 -2.63
CA ASN A 78 -11.71 1.99 -2.12
C ASN A 78 -10.55 1.33 -1.36
N SER A 79 -9.31 1.73 -1.60
CA SER A 79 -8.16 1.20 -0.86
C SER A 79 -6.99 2.17 -0.78
N LEU A 80 -6.19 1.98 0.26
CA LEU A 80 -4.95 2.67 0.55
C LEU A 80 -3.83 1.65 0.69
N SER A 81 -2.68 1.93 0.09
CA SER A 81 -1.52 1.05 0.14
C SER A 81 -0.27 1.84 0.51
N VAL A 82 0.54 1.32 1.42
CA VAL A 82 1.81 1.93 1.82
C VAL A 82 2.97 0.96 1.64
N GLU A 83 4.06 1.45 1.06
CA GLU A 83 5.33 0.74 1.07
C GLU A 83 5.93 0.81 2.48
N VAL A 84 6.18 -0.37 3.07
CA VAL A 84 6.62 -0.49 4.46
C VAL A 84 8.14 -0.45 4.54
N SER A 85 8.66 0.38 5.43
CA SER A 85 10.08 0.45 5.76
C SER A 85 10.24 0.83 7.24
N ASN A 86 11.47 1.00 7.71
CA ASN A 86 11.73 1.38 9.10
C ASN A 86 11.08 2.71 9.51
N HIS A 87 10.92 3.65 8.58
CA HIS A 87 10.30 4.96 8.83
C HIS A 87 8.93 5.12 8.16
N CYS A 88 8.58 4.27 7.19
CA CYS A 88 7.28 4.24 6.55
C CYS A 88 6.41 3.15 7.18
N ARG A 89 5.98 3.40 8.41
CA ARG A 89 5.12 2.51 9.19
C ARG A 89 3.83 3.24 9.48
N SER A 90 2.72 2.58 9.27
CA SER A 90 1.41 3.12 9.58
C SER A 90 0.61 2.10 10.38
N SER A 91 -0.12 2.61 11.35
CA SER A 91 -1.01 1.81 12.18
C SER A 91 -2.24 1.37 11.40
N LEU A 92 -2.71 0.18 11.67
CA LEU A 92 -4.01 -0.30 11.21
C LEU A 92 -5.14 -0.02 12.22
N GLN A 93 -4.84 0.58 13.38
CA GLN A 93 -5.84 0.79 14.44
C GLN A 93 -7.05 1.59 13.99
N SER A 94 -6.87 2.60 13.14
CA SER A 94 -7.98 3.39 12.61
C SER A 94 -8.95 2.57 11.75
N PHE A 95 -8.47 1.49 11.14
CA PHE A 95 -9.25 0.63 10.25
C PHE A 95 -9.84 -0.59 10.99
N LEU A 96 -9.02 -1.23 11.83
CA LEU A 96 -9.31 -2.54 12.40
C LEU A 96 -9.60 -2.49 13.91
N GLY A 97 -9.27 -1.38 14.56
CA GLY A 97 -9.25 -1.29 16.02
C GLY A 97 -8.01 -1.98 16.63
N GLU A 98 -7.82 -1.78 17.93
CA GLU A 98 -6.63 -2.25 18.65
C GLU A 98 -6.49 -3.78 18.64
N SER A 99 -7.60 -4.50 18.75
CA SER A 99 -7.59 -5.97 18.85
C SER A 99 -7.08 -6.69 17.59
N PHE A 100 -7.23 -6.08 16.41
CA PHE A 100 -6.83 -6.66 15.12
C PHE A 100 -5.57 -6.02 14.54
N SER A 101 -4.95 -5.11 15.26
CA SER A 101 -3.75 -4.40 14.79
C SER A 101 -2.53 -4.86 15.56
N PRO A 102 -1.41 -5.20 14.89
CA PRO A 102 -0.17 -5.51 15.56
C PRO A 102 0.39 -4.27 16.26
N ASP A 103 1.17 -4.49 17.32
CA ASP A 103 1.90 -3.43 18.02
C ASP A 103 2.92 -2.79 17.08
N GLU A 104 2.86 -1.47 16.94
CA GLU A 104 3.75 -0.71 16.06
C GLU A 104 5.23 -0.76 16.48
N SER A 105 5.52 -1.09 17.74
CA SER A 105 6.89 -1.27 18.23
C SER A 105 7.56 -2.56 17.74
N ARG A 106 6.76 -3.55 17.31
CA ARG A 106 7.25 -4.83 16.79
C ARG A 106 7.50 -4.77 15.29
N PRO A 107 8.40 -5.60 14.74
CA PRO A 107 8.55 -5.73 13.29
C PRO A 107 7.21 -6.10 12.62
N LEU A 108 6.92 -5.48 11.50
CA LEU A 108 5.72 -5.82 10.71
C LEU A 108 6.03 -7.06 9.86
N THR A 109 5.74 -8.24 10.41
CA THR A 109 5.90 -9.54 9.75
C THR A 109 4.54 -10.20 9.54
N PHE A 110 4.44 -11.17 8.62
CA PHE A 110 3.21 -11.92 8.42
C PHE A 110 2.72 -12.58 9.72
N GLY A 111 3.63 -13.14 10.52
CA GLY A 111 3.28 -13.77 11.80
C GLY A 111 2.73 -12.79 12.82
N ASN A 112 3.31 -11.59 12.93
CA ASN A 112 2.81 -10.58 13.87
C ASN A 112 1.41 -10.10 13.50
N PHE A 113 1.08 -10.03 12.21
CA PHE A 113 -0.29 -9.75 11.79
C PHE A 113 -1.22 -10.92 12.11
N ALA A 114 -0.82 -12.16 11.79
CA ALA A 114 -1.63 -13.36 12.03
C ALA A 114 -1.96 -13.58 13.51
N GLU A 115 -1.11 -13.14 14.44
CA GLU A 115 -1.39 -13.16 15.89
C GLU A 115 -2.63 -12.33 16.27
N HIS A 116 -2.99 -11.32 15.49
CA HIS A 116 -4.11 -10.41 15.73
C HIS A 116 -5.30 -10.68 14.81
N THR A 117 -5.06 -10.97 13.54
CA THR A 117 -6.12 -11.16 12.54
C THR A 117 -6.60 -12.62 12.44
N GLY A 118 -5.76 -13.58 12.86
CA GLY A 118 -5.93 -15.00 12.56
C GLY A 118 -5.31 -15.35 11.20
N ASP A 119 -5.75 -16.46 10.63
CA ASP A 119 -5.16 -17.05 9.43
C ASP A 119 -5.37 -16.19 8.19
N PHE A 120 -4.35 -16.17 7.34
CA PHE A 120 -4.36 -15.57 6.02
C PHE A 120 -4.53 -16.61 4.93
N THR A 121 -5.14 -16.19 3.81
CA THR A 121 -5.03 -16.91 2.54
C THR A 121 -3.82 -16.36 1.77
N PHE A 122 -2.92 -17.26 1.37
CA PHE A 122 -1.69 -16.88 0.69
C PHE A 122 -1.82 -17.03 -0.83
N TYR A 123 -1.21 -16.09 -1.54
CA TYR A 123 -1.14 -16.05 -3.00
C TYR A 123 0.28 -15.69 -3.42
N ALA A 124 0.65 -16.07 -4.63
CA ALA A 124 1.91 -15.66 -5.23
C ALA A 124 1.70 -15.30 -6.70
N ASP A 125 2.44 -14.32 -7.19
CA ASP A 125 2.48 -14.04 -8.63
C ASP A 125 3.09 -15.24 -9.36
N CYS A 126 4.18 -15.74 -8.81
CA CYS A 126 4.91 -16.87 -9.32
C CYS A 126 5.88 -17.39 -8.25
N LEU A 127 6.07 -18.71 -8.14
CA LEU A 127 7.08 -19.33 -7.29
C LEU A 127 8.19 -20.02 -8.10
N SER A 128 7.94 -20.41 -9.35
CA SER A 128 8.91 -21.07 -10.20
C SER A 128 8.70 -20.70 -11.66
N GLY A 129 9.79 -20.56 -12.43
CA GLY A 129 9.71 -20.23 -13.86
C GLY A 129 9.19 -18.82 -14.16
N CYS A 130 9.38 -17.89 -13.24
CA CYS A 130 8.73 -16.56 -13.26
C CYS A 130 9.17 -15.63 -14.41
N GLY A 131 10.24 -15.94 -15.11
CA GLY A 131 10.79 -15.05 -16.14
C GLY A 131 11.53 -13.84 -15.54
N ASN A 132 11.79 -12.82 -16.37
CA ASN A 132 12.64 -11.68 -16.00
C ASN A 132 11.89 -10.35 -16.04
N ALA A 133 10.55 -10.35 -16.05
CA ALA A 133 9.79 -9.12 -16.28
C ALA A 133 9.79 -8.18 -15.08
N TYR A 134 9.75 -8.71 -13.88
CA TYR A 134 9.81 -8.02 -12.59
C TYR A 134 10.00 -9.04 -11.47
N ASP A 135 10.36 -8.58 -10.29
CA ASP A 135 10.45 -9.43 -9.11
C ASP A 135 9.06 -9.84 -8.64
N PRO A 136 8.79 -11.16 -8.46
CA PRO A 136 7.49 -11.64 -8.05
C PRO A 136 7.21 -11.30 -6.59
N SER A 137 5.93 -11.25 -6.23
CA SER A 137 5.48 -11.03 -4.85
C SER A 137 4.69 -12.22 -4.31
N VAL A 138 4.77 -12.38 -2.99
CA VAL A 138 3.86 -13.22 -2.22
C VAL A 138 2.93 -12.32 -1.42
N TYR A 139 1.67 -12.67 -1.40
CA TYR A 139 0.59 -11.94 -0.76
C TYR A 139 -0.08 -12.80 0.31
N ALA A 140 -0.41 -12.18 1.44
CA ALA A 140 -1.31 -12.74 2.43
C ALA A 140 -2.57 -11.88 2.50
N PHE A 141 -3.72 -12.48 2.31
CA PHE A 141 -5.01 -11.82 2.28
C PHE A 141 -5.86 -12.21 3.48
N TRP A 142 -6.52 -11.22 4.06
CA TRP A 142 -7.47 -11.41 5.14
C TRP A 142 -8.70 -10.53 4.91
N GLU A 143 -9.88 -11.08 5.23
CA GLU A 143 -11.12 -10.34 5.23
C GLU A 143 -11.65 -10.23 6.65
N GLY A 144 -11.89 -9.02 7.09
CA GLY A 144 -12.42 -8.74 8.40
C GLY A 144 -13.87 -9.19 8.58
N PRO A 145 -14.28 -9.43 9.82
CA PRO A 145 -15.64 -9.83 10.13
C PRO A 145 -16.65 -8.72 9.78
N ARG A 146 -17.93 -9.09 9.74
CA ARG A 146 -19.03 -8.15 9.48
C ARG A 146 -19.01 -6.91 10.38
N ALA A 147 -18.55 -7.05 11.62
CA ALA A 147 -18.43 -5.93 12.56
C ALA A 147 -17.44 -4.85 12.09
N LEU A 148 -16.49 -5.21 11.23
CA LEU A 148 -15.54 -4.31 10.57
C LEU A 148 -15.96 -3.98 9.13
N GLY A 149 -17.20 -4.25 8.73
CA GLY A 149 -17.71 -3.95 7.39
C GLY A 149 -17.08 -4.79 6.28
N PHE A 150 -16.54 -5.97 6.59
CA PHE A 150 -15.80 -6.82 5.64
C PHE A 150 -14.60 -6.10 5.01
N ILE A 151 -13.94 -5.25 5.77
CA ILE A 151 -12.69 -4.62 5.33
C ILE A 151 -11.65 -5.69 5.02
N GLN A 152 -10.87 -5.46 3.98
CA GLN A 152 -9.89 -6.41 3.48
C GLN A 152 -8.47 -5.87 3.73
N LEU A 153 -7.57 -6.75 4.13
CA LEU A 153 -6.15 -6.47 4.30
C LEU A 153 -5.34 -7.40 3.39
N ARG A 154 -4.43 -6.82 2.62
CA ARG A 154 -3.44 -7.55 1.84
C ARG A 154 -2.05 -7.11 2.29
N LEU A 155 -1.28 -8.06 2.78
CA LEU A 155 0.14 -7.92 3.07
C LEU A 155 0.94 -8.47 1.89
N GLU A 156 2.10 -7.88 1.61
CA GLU A 156 2.91 -8.24 0.45
C GLU A 156 4.38 -8.26 0.83
N VAL A 157 5.13 -9.19 0.24
CA VAL A 157 6.58 -9.20 0.22
C VAL A 157 7.07 -9.45 -1.19
N GLU A 158 7.94 -8.57 -1.69
CA GLU A 158 8.69 -8.81 -2.92
C GLU A 158 9.82 -9.82 -2.67
N LEU A 159 10.01 -10.76 -3.59
CA LEU A 159 11.01 -11.82 -3.48
C LEU A 159 12.39 -11.35 -3.99
N VAL A 160 12.89 -10.27 -3.37
CA VAL A 160 14.18 -9.64 -3.72
C VAL A 160 15.28 -9.87 -2.68
N GLY A 161 14.92 -10.28 -1.47
CA GLY A 161 15.86 -10.54 -0.37
C GLY A 161 16.00 -12.03 -0.08
N ASP A 162 17.19 -12.47 0.34
CA ASP A 162 17.50 -13.88 0.58
C ASP A 162 16.45 -14.57 1.47
N ALA A 163 16.05 -13.94 2.58
CA ALA A 163 15.07 -14.51 3.50
C ALA A 163 13.68 -14.72 2.86
N ALA A 164 13.22 -13.80 2.01
CA ALA A 164 11.95 -13.93 1.30
C ALA A 164 12.03 -15.00 0.21
N ILE A 165 13.15 -15.08 -0.49
CA ILE A 165 13.43 -16.11 -1.50
C ILE A 165 13.49 -17.49 -0.84
N ASP A 166 14.17 -17.64 0.30
CA ASP A 166 14.27 -18.90 1.03
C ASP A 166 12.89 -19.35 1.55
N ALA A 167 12.07 -18.41 2.05
CA ALA A 167 10.71 -18.71 2.47
C ALA A 167 9.82 -19.16 1.29
N SER A 168 9.93 -18.50 0.15
CA SER A 168 9.25 -18.87 -1.09
C SER A 168 9.66 -20.26 -1.56
N SER A 169 10.96 -20.56 -1.55
CA SER A 169 11.50 -21.88 -1.92
C SER A 169 11.01 -22.98 -0.96
N THR A 170 10.91 -22.67 0.33
CA THR A 170 10.37 -23.60 1.34
C THR A 170 8.90 -23.92 1.07
N TRP A 171 8.09 -22.92 0.74
CA TRP A 171 6.69 -23.12 0.38
C TRP A 171 6.55 -23.91 -0.93
N GLU A 172 7.31 -23.53 -1.95
CA GLU A 172 7.37 -24.25 -3.23
C GLU A 172 7.70 -25.72 -3.06
N GLU A 173 8.73 -26.05 -2.27
CA GLU A 173 9.14 -27.43 -2.02
C GLU A 173 8.06 -28.25 -1.30
N ALA A 174 7.33 -27.64 -0.36
CA ALA A 174 6.19 -28.30 0.29
C ALA A 174 5.09 -28.66 -0.72
N ILE A 175 4.81 -27.78 -1.68
CA ILE A 175 3.84 -28.03 -2.75
C ILE A 175 4.36 -29.09 -3.71
N ARG A 176 5.62 -28.97 -4.15
CA ARG A 176 6.28 -29.93 -5.05
C ARG A 176 6.30 -31.35 -4.48
N SER A 177 6.62 -31.47 -3.19
CA SER A 177 6.61 -32.75 -2.48
C SER A 177 5.21 -33.39 -2.42
N ALA A 178 4.16 -32.58 -2.31
CA ALA A 178 2.78 -33.04 -2.20
C ALA A 178 2.12 -33.35 -3.56
N ARG A 179 2.46 -32.58 -4.60
CA ARG A 179 1.75 -32.56 -5.88
C ARG A 179 2.62 -32.88 -7.11
N GLY A 180 3.95 -32.86 -6.95
CA GLY A 180 4.90 -33.05 -8.04
C GLY A 180 5.34 -31.76 -8.72
N GLU A 181 6.42 -31.83 -9.48
CA GLU A 181 7.06 -30.68 -10.12
C GLU A 181 6.18 -30.02 -11.20
N GLU A 182 5.48 -30.81 -12.01
CA GLU A 182 4.58 -30.31 -13.04
C GLU A 182 3.46 -29.44 -12.46
N TYR A 183 2.99 -29.77 -11.26
CA TYR A 183 1.99 -28.96 -10.58
C TYR A 183 2.51 -27.55 -10.28
N VAL A 184 3.73 -27.44 -9.76
CA VAL A 184 4.38 -26.16 -9.43
C VAL A 184 4.59 -25.30 -10.67
N LEU A 185 4.90 -25.92 -11.83
CA LEU A 185 5.16 -25.20 -13.07
C LEU A 185 3.89 -24.73 -13.80
N PHE A 186 2.80 -25.47 -13.70
CA PHE A 186 1.62 -25.26 -14.54
C PHE A 186 0.35 -24.83 -13.80
N ASN A 187 0.35 -24.90 -12.46
CA ASN A 187 -0.80 -24.50 -11.68
C ASN A 187 -0.61 -23.13 -11.05
N SER A 188 -1.71 -22.41 -10.90
CA SER A 188 -1.73 -21.16 -10.17
C SER A 188 -1.75 -21.42 -8.66
N PHE A 189 -0.80 -20.87 -7.95
CA PHE A 189 -0.77 -20.93 -6.48
C PHE A 189 -1.83 -20.05 -5.82
N ASN A 190 -2.51 -19.24 -6.60
CA ASN A 190 -3.50 -18.30 -6.12
C ASN A 190 -4.89 -18.93 -5.93
N CYS A 191 -5.10 -20.15 -6.41
CA CYS A 191 -6.41 -20.79 -6.48
C CYS A 191 -6.62 -21.88 -5.46
N GLU A 192 -5.56 -22.31 -4.79
CA GLU A 192 -5.62 -23.39 -3.80
C GLU A 192 -5.17 -22.90 -2.42
N ASP A 193 -6.11 -22.80 -1.50
CA ASP A 193 -5.84 -22.47 -0.09
C ASP A 193 -5.26 -23.65 0.71
N HIS A 194 -5.20 -24.83 0.10
CA HIS A 194 -4.73 -26.06 0.74
C HIS A 194 -3.30 -25.95 1.31
N PHE A 195 -2.46 -25.14 0.71
CA PHE A 195 -1.07 -24.92 1.13
C PHE A 195 -0.87 -23.65 1.98
N ASN A 196 -1.93 -22.99 2.44
CA ASN A 196 -1.83 -21.83 3.32
C ASN A 196 -1.06 -22.10 4.62
N PRO A 197 -1.23 -23.25 5.32
CA PRO A 197 -0.45 -23.53 6.53
C PRO A 197 1.05 -23.57 6.30
N GLN A 198 1.50 -24.10 5.15
CA GLN A 198 2.92 -24.17 4.78
C GLN A 198 3.46 -22.78 4.46
N ALA A 199 2.69 -21.96 3.72
CA ALA A 199 3.03 -20.57 3.46
C ALA A 199 3.10 -19.77 4.77
N ALA A 200 2.11 -19.89 5.65
CA ALA A 200 2.08 -19.20 6.93
C ALA A 200 3.30 -19.55 7.81
N ALA A 201 3.73 -20.80 7.78
CA ALA A 201 4.94 -21.24 8.50
C ALA A 201 6.22 -20.68 7.86
N ALA A 202 6.34 -20.73 6.54
CA ALA A 202 7.53 -20.26 5.80
C ALA A 202 7.71 -18.74 5.90
N PHE A 203 6.62 -17.98 5.82
CA PHE A 203 6.65 -16.50 5.81
C PHE A 203 6.47 -15.86 7.19
N ARG A 204 6.31 -16.65 8.26
CA ARG A 204 5.98 -16.15 9.61
C ARG A 204 6.82 -14.95 10.03
N ASP A 205 8.13 -15.05 9.91
CA ASP A 205 9.10 -14.06 10.39
C ASP A 205 9.60 -13.12 9.28
N ILE A 206 9.03 -13.24 8.08
CA ILE A 206 9.41 -12.40 6.95
C ILE A 206 8.75 -11.02 7.10
N PRO A 207 9.55 -9.93 7.05
CA PRO A 207 9.01 -8.57 7.03
C PRO A 207 8.19 -8.33 5.77
N ILE A 208 7.05 -7.67 5.92
CA ILE A 208 6.27 -7.21 4.77
C ILE A 208 6.92 -5.99 4.13
N THR A 209 6.82 -5.87 2.82
CA THR A 209 7.29 -4.70 2.05
C THR A 209 6.16 -3.74 1.69
N ARG A 210 4.92 -4.22 1.67
CA ARG A 210 3.75 -3.39 1.39
C ARG A 210 2.54 -3.89 2.18
N MET A 211 1.69 -2.96 2.60
CA MET A 211 0.37 -3.30 3.14
C MET A 211 -0.71 -2.46 2.45
N THR A 212 -1.79 -3.13 2.08
CA THR A 212 -2.95 -2.52 1.43
C THR A 212 -4.20 -2.83 2.25
N ILE A 213 -5.02 -1.82 2.51
CA ILE A 213 -6.26 -1.96 3.25
C ILE A 213 -7.40 -1.24 2.51
N GLY A 214 -8.58 -1.82 2.54
CA GLY A 214 -9.75 -1.24 1.87
C GLY A 214 -10.86 -2.24 1.64
N THR A 215 -11.62 -2.02 0.57
CA THR A 215 -12.70 -2.89 0.12
C THR A 215 -12.49 -3.27 -1.34
N HIS A 216 -12.94 -4.47 -1.74
CA HIS A 216 -12.79 -4.96 -3.11
C HIS A 216 -11.34 -4.97 -3.61
N LEU A 217 -10.40 -5.39 -2.74
CA LEU A 217 -9.01 -5.52 -3.12
C LEU A 217 -8.89 -6.57 -4.24
N GLN A 218 -8.10 -6.22 -5.25
CA GLN A 218 -7.76 -7.18 -6.29
C GLN A 218 -6.79 -8.21 -5.74
N LEU A 219 -7.13 -9.47 -5.90
CA LEU A 219 -6.25 -10.60 -5.63
C LEU A 219 -5.57 -11.03 -6.93
N PRO A 220 -4.38 -11.65 -6.85
CA PRO A 220 -3.80 -12.31 -8.01
C PRO A 220 -4.82 -13.26 -8.62
N GLY A 221 -4.94 -13.23 -9.94
CA GLY A 221 -5.94 -14.04 -10.64
C GLY A 221 -5.62 -15.54 -10.58
N CYS A 222 -6.66 -16.34 -10.53
CA CYS A 222 -6.57 -17.78 -10.78
C CYS A 222 -6.58 -18.05 -12.30
#